data_3110b9a3dca792b94467e89948c80007
#
_entry.id   3110b9a3dca792b94467e89948c80007
#
_cell.length_a   1.000
_cell.length_b   1.000
_cell.length_c   1.000
_cell.angle_alpha   90.00
_cell.angle_beta   90.00
_cell.angle_gamma   90.00
#
_symmetry.space_group_name_H-M   'P 1'
#
loop_
_entity.id
_entity.type
_entity.pdbx_description
1 polymer ?
#
loop_
_entity_poly.entity_id
_entity_poly.type
_entity_poly.pdbx_seq_one_letter_code
_entity_poly.pdbx_strand_id
1 'polypeptide(L)'
;MRELRVIGVTPDSTHIVCIDTESGQKFRLPADDKLRAAARGDLARFGQIEIEMEATMRPRDIQARIRAGASVEQVTEESGMPASRVERFAYPVLLERARAAELAQKAHPVRPDGPAVDTLIDVVTAAFTARGHNIEGAEWDAWKDEKGYWV
;
A
#
# COMPACT_ATOMS: atom_id res chain seq x y z
N MET A 1 4.46 -19.87 -29.57
CA MET A 1 4.65 -20.45 -28.22
C MET A 1 5.47 -21.71 -28.40
N ARG A 2 6.50 -21.95 -27.59
CA ARG A 2 7.33 -23.17 -27.67
C ARG A 2 6.78 -24.22 -26.72
N GLU A 3 6.89 -25.48 -27.12
CA GLU A 3 6.42 -26.60 -26.33
C GLU A 3 7.53 -27.13 -25.42
N LEU A 4 7.21 -27.27 -24.12
CA LEU A 4 8.11 -27.85 -23.13
C LEU A 4 7.62 -29.25 -22.73
N ARG A 5 8.50 -30.22 -22.72
CA ARG A 5 8.21 -31.58 -22.25
C ARG A 5 8.83 -31.84 -20.89
N VAL A 6 8.05 -32.35 -19.95
CA VAL A 6 8.55 -32.76 -18.63
C VAL A 6 9.46 -34.01 -18.82
N ILE A 7 10.66 -33.96 -18.26
CA ILE A 7 11.63 -35.05 -18.32
C ILE A 7 11.98 -35.65 -16.97
N GLY A 8 11.61 -34.98 -15.88
CA GLY A 8 11.85 -35.48 -14.54
C GLY A 8 11.63 -34.48 -13.45
N VAL A 9 12.03 -34.86 -12.24
CA VAL A 9 11.96 -34.05 -11.01
C VAL A 9 13.36 -33.99 -10.41
N THR A 10 13.71 -32.87 -9.78
CA THR A 10 14.99 -32.75 -9.08
C THR A 10 15.06 -33.73 -7.90
N PRO A 11 16.27 -34.18 -7.47
CA PRO A 11 16.42 -35.17 -6.38
C PRO A 11 15.76 -34.74 -5.06
N ASP A 12 15.68 -33.42 -4.78
CA ASP A 12 15.02 -32.82 -3.62
C ASP A 12 13.50 -32.69 -3.80
N SER A 13 12.95 -33.08 -4.96
CA SER A 13 11.53 -32.97 -5.31
C SER A 13 10.95 -31.55 -5.31
N THR A 14 11.80 -30.53 -5.33
CA THR A 14 11.37 -29.13 -5.28
C THR A 14 11.09 -28.53 -6.66
N HIS A 15 11.63 -29.14 -7.74
CA HIS A 15 11.48 -28.62 -9.10
C HIS A 15 11.15 -29.73 -10.09
N ILE A 16 10.36 -29.38 -11.09
CA ILE A 16 10.15 -30.19 -12.30
C ILE A 16 11.16 -29.74 -13.34
N VAL A 17 11.77 -30.71 -14.01
CA VAL A 17 12.71 -30.44 -15.09
C VAL A 17 12.01 -30.66 -16.44
N CYS A 18 12.02 -29.61 -17.26
CA CYS A 18 11.46 -29.62 -18.60
C CYS A 18 12.55 -29.42 -19.65
N ILE A 19 12.29 -29.88 -20.85
CA ILE A 19 13.13 -29.64 -22.03
C ILE A 19 12.30 -29.01 -23.14
N ASP A 20 12.86 -27.98 -23.76
CA ASP A 20 12.32 -27.43 -25.00
C ASP A 20 12.57 -28.47 -26.13
N THR A 21 11.49 -28.92 -26.77
CA THR A 21 11.54 -29.98 -27.78
C THR A 21 12.25 -29.56 -29.07
N GLU A 22 12.36 -28.26 -29.34
CA GLU A 22 13.03 -27.73 -30.53
C GLU A 22 14.51 -27.46 -30.29
N SER A 23 14.84 -26.77 -29.18
CA SER A 23 16.22 -26.34 -28.90
C SER A 23 17.01 -27.31 -28.03
N GLY A 24 16.35 -28.25 -27.34
CA GLY A 24 16.99 -29.14 -26.37
C GLY A 24 17.38 -28.44 -25.06
N GLN A 25 17.05 -27.16 -24.89
CA GLN A 25 17.36 -26.41 -23.69
C GLN A 25 16.52 -26.89 -22.50
N LYS A 26 17.17 -27.02 -21.34
CA LYS A 26 16.50 -27.47 -20.11
C LYS A 26 16.09 -26.32 -19.26
N PHE A 27 14.88 -26.42 -18.64
CA PHE A 27 14.29 -25.46 -17.72
C PHE A 27 13.90 -26.16 -16.44
N ARG A 28 13.94 -25.41 -15.32
CA ARG A 28 13.43 -25.86 -14.03
C ARG A 28 12.22 -25.02 -13.65
N LEU A 29 11.14 -25.70 -13.29
CA LEU A 29 9.91 -25.10 -12.79
C LEU A 29 9.74 -25.46 -11.32
N PRO A 30 9.52 -24.48 -10.41
CA PRO A 30 9.21 -24.80 -9.02
C PRO A 30 7.97 -25.68 -8.92
N ALA A 31 8.03 -26.76 -8.13
CA ALA A 31 6.89 -27.65 -7.87
C ALA A 31 6.04 -27.11 -6.72
N ASP A 32 5.62 -25.85 -6.84
CA ASP A 32 4.84 -25.12 -5.85
C ASP A 32 3.33 -25.32 -6.01
N ASP A 33 2.54 -24.69 -5.13
CA ASP A 33 1.08 -24.76 -5.16
C ASP A 33 0.50 -24.08 -6.40
N LYS A 34 1.18 -23.10 -6.96
CA LYS A 34 0.80 -22.40 -8.20
C LYS A 34 0.84 -23.37 -9.40
N LEU A 35 1.93 -24.11 -9.54
CA LEU A 35 2.06 -25.13 -10.59
C LEU A 35 1.02 -26.24 -10.42
N ARG A 36 0.79 -26.69 -9.17
CA ARG A 36 -0.20 -27.74 -8.88
C ARG A 36 -1.63 -27.28 -9.20
N ALA A 37 -1.97 -26.05 -8.87
CA ALA A 37 -3.29 -25.47 -9.18
C ALA A 37 -3.48 -25.32 -10.69
N ALA A 38 -2.48 -24.83 -11.42
CA ALA A 38 -2.51 -24.71 -12.87
C ALA A 38 -2.67 -26.08 -13.56
N ALA A 39 -1.94 -27.09 -13.10
CA ALA A 39 -2.01 -28.45 -13.63
C ALA A 39 -3.38 -29.11 -13.43
N ARG A 40 -4.12 -28.75 -12.38
CA ARG A 40 -5.50 -29.23 -12.13
C ARG A 40 -6.55 -28.42 -12.89
N GLY A 41 -6.18 -27.33 -13.56
CA GLY A 41 -7.15 -26.41 -14.18
C GLY A 41 -7.95 -25.58 -13.19
N ASP A 42 -7.49 -25.46 -11.94
CA ASP A 42 -8.13 -24.67 -10.90
C ASP A 42 -7.73 -23.19 -11.02
N LEU A 43 -8.38 -22.48 -11.93
CA LEU A 43 -8.08 -21.08 -12.23
C LEU A 43 -8.36 -20.15 -11.04
N ALA A 44 -9.38 -20.46 -10.23
CA ALA A 44 -9.71 -19.66 -9.05
C ALA A 44 -8.61 -19.79 -7.99
N ARG A 45 -8.14 -21.01 -7.71
CA ARG A 45 -7.05 -21.26 -6.78
C ARG A 45 -5.72 -20.69 -7.28
N PHE A 46 -5.45 -20.81 -8.59
CA PHE A 46 -4.27 -20.22 -9.22
C PHE A 46 -4.24 -18.70 -9.04
N GLY A 47 -5.35 -18.02 -9.31
CA GLY A 47 -5.47 -16.57 -9.10
C GLY A 47 -5.30 -16.16 -7.64
N GLN A 48 -5.84 -16.96 -6.70
CA GLN A 48 -5.69 -16.71 -5.26
C GLN A 48 -4.23 -16.85 -4.81
N ILE A 49 -3.51 -17.87 -5.26
CA ILE A 49 -2.09 -18.07 -4.96
C ILE A 49 -1.25 -16.92 -5.53
N GLU A 50 -1.55 -16.46 -6.73
CA GLU A 50 -0.87 -15.32 -7.35
C GLU A 50 -1.07 -14.05 -6.52
N ILE A 51 -2.28 -13.79 -6.06
CA ILE A 51 -2.61 -12.67 -5.17
C ILE A 51 -1.81 -12.78 -3.86
N GLU A 52 -1.77 -13.96 -3.24
CA GLU A 52 -1.04 -14.20 -2.00
C GLU A 52 0.49 -14.03 -2.15
N MET A 53 1.06 -14.47 -3.26
CA MET A 53 2.50 -14.36 -3.55
C MET A 53 2.93 -12.94 -3.91
N GLU A 54 2.08 -12.17 -4.57
CA GLU A 54 2.34 -10.77 -4.91
C GLU A 54 2.13 -9.82 -3.74
N ALA A 55 1.40 -10.23 -2.70
CA ALA A 55 1.12 -9.43 -1.54
C ALA A 55 2.31 -9.43 -0.57
N THR A 56 3.28 -8.55 -0.79
CA THR A 56 4.41 -8.35 0.13
C THR A 56 4.00 -7.60 1.39
N MET A 57 2.85 -6.94 1.39
CA MET A 57 2.30 -6.20 2.52
C MET A 57 0.81 -6.52 2.71
N ARG A 58 0.41 -6.79 3.95
CA ARG A 58 -1.00 -7.08 4.28
C ARG A 58 -1.85 -5.80 4.22
N PRO A 59 -3.16 -5.90 3.92
CA PRO A 59 -4.04 -4.73 3.90
C PRO A 59 -3.96 -3.84 5.15
N ARG A 60 -3.91 -4.46 6.33
CA ARG A 60 -3.77 -3.75 7.61
C ARG A 60 -2.47 -2.98 7.74
N ASP A 61 -1.38 -3.51 7.18
CA ASP A 61 -0.06 -2.89 7.25
C ASP A 61 0.01 -1.71 6.28
N ILE A 62 -0.61 -1.82 5.10
CA ILE A 62 -0.84 -0.71 4.16
C ILE A 62 -1.60 0.41 4.87
N GLN A 63 -2.74 0.08 5.48
CA GLN A 63 -3.56 1.06 6.19
C GLN A 63 -2.83 1.73 7.36
N ALA A 64 -2.03 0.96 8.11
CA ALA A 64 -1.20 1.50 9.19
C ALA A 64 -0.16 2.50 8.67
N ARG A 65 0.51 2.19 7.56
CA ARG A 65 1.49 3.10 6.92
C ARG A 65 0.83 4.39 6.42
N ILE A 66 -0.30 4.28 5.74
CA ILE A 66 -1.07 5.46 5.28
C ILE A 66 -1.56 6.29 6.47
N ARG A 67 -2.05 5.66 7.55
CA ARG A 67 -2.51 6.36 8.76
C ARG A 67 -1.38 7.09 9.48
N ALA A 68 -0.16 6.56 9.39
CA ALA A 68 1.05 7.19 9.92
C ALA A 68 1.63 8.29 9.03
N GLY A 69 0.98 8.64 7.93
CA GLY A 69 1.34 9.77 7.06
C GLY A 69 2.00 9.39 5.74
N ALA A 70 2.25 8.11 5.46
CA ALA A 70 2.79 7.69 4.17
C ALA A 70 1.84 8.03 3.01
N SER A 71 2.39 8.32 1.84
CA SER A 71 1.62 8.45 0.61
C SER A 71 1.35 7.09 -0.04
N VAL A 72 0.41 7.06 -0.99
CA VAL A 72 0.14 5.85 -1.80
C VAL A 72 1.40 5.45 -2.58
N GLU A 73 2.11 6.42 -3.14
CA GLU A 73 3.35 6.20 -3.90
C GLU A 73 4.42 5.54 -3.05
N GLN A 74 4.66 6.06 -1.82
CA GLN A 74 5.62 5.48 -0.90
C GLN A 74 5.29 4.03 -0.54
N VAL A 75 4.02 3.75 -0.23
CA VAL A 75 3.59 2.39 0.10
C VAL A 75 3.64 1.47 -1.12
N THR A 76 3.38 1.98 -2.32
CA THR A 76 3.52 1.24 -3.58
C THR A 76 4.97 0.83 -3.81
N GLU A 77 5.93 1.74 -3.60
CA GLU A 77 7.36 1.44 -3.71
C GLU A 77 7.82 0.44 -2.65
N GLU A 78 7.42 0.63 -1.38
CA GLU A 78 7.78 -0.25 -0.27
C GLU A 78 7.23 -1.67 -0.44
N SER A 79 6.01 -1.80 -0.93
CA SER A 79 5.31 -3.08 -1.06
C SER A 79 5.62 -3.83 -2.35
N GLY A 80 6.04 -3.12 -3.39
CA GLY A 80 6.15 -3.68 -4.74
C GLY A 80 4.80 -4.06 -5.37
N MET A 81 3.69 -3.66 -4.76
CA MET A 81 2.33 -3.92 -5.23
C MET A 81 1.90 -2.92 -6.30
N PRO A 82 0.96 -3.29 -7.19
CA PRO A 82 0.35 -2.32 -8.10
C PRO A 82 -0.32 -1.17 -7.36
N ALA A 83 -0.16 0.06 -7.83
CA ALA A 83 -0.71 1.27 -7.22
C ALA A 83 -2.23 1.17 -6.98
N SER A 84 -2.98 0.67 -7.97
CA SER A 84 -4.44 0.47 -7.88
C SER A 84 -4.86 -0.42 -6.70
N ARG A 85 -4.03 -1.37 -6.33
CA ARG A 85 -4.28 -2.27 -5.19
C ARG A 85 -3.99 -1.57 -3.87
N VAL A 86 -2.90 -0.83 -3.79
CA VAL A 86 -2.58 0.00 -2.60
C VAL A 86 -3.66 1.05 -2.39
N GLU A 87 -4.09 1.75 -3.44
CA GLU A 87 -5.16 2.76 -3.39
C GLU A 87 -6.46 2.22 -2.81
N ARG A 88 -6.86 1.00 -3.19
CA ARG A 88 -8.06 0.36 -2.65
C ARG A 88 -8.06 0.27 -1.13
N PHE A 89 -6.92 -0.08 -0.54
CA PHE A 89 -6.78 -0.19 0.91
C PHE A 89 -6.46 1.15 1.58
N ALA A 90 -5.82 2.06 0.87
CA ALA A 90 -5.47 3.38 1.36
C ALA A 90 -6.69 4.32 1.44
N TYR A 91 -7.63 4.21 0.50
CA TYR A 91 -8.75 5.13 0.36
C TYR A 91 -9.53 5.40 1.65
N PRO A 92 -9.98 4.40 2.43
CA PRO A 92 -10.69 4.65 3.68
C PRO A 92 -9.85 5.46 4.69
N VAL A 93 -8.54 5.21 4.74
CA VAL A 93 -7.63 5.88 5.67
C VAL A 93 -7.33 7.31 5.23
N LEU A 94 -7.24 7.55 3.92
CA LEU A 94 -7.12 8.91 3.38
C LEU A 94 -8.34 9.76 3.73
N LEU A 95 -9.55 9.16 3.73
CA LEU A 95 -10.76 9.84 4.22
C LEU A 95 -10.71 10.11 5.72
N GLU A 96 -10.18 9.18 6.54
CA GLU A 96 -9.95 9.42 7.97
C GLU A 96 -9.00 10.61 8.18
N ARG A 97 -7.89 10.69 7.44
CA ARG A 97 -6.91 11.79 7.50
C ARG A 97 -7.56 13.12 7.13
N ALA A 98 -8.28 13.16 6.02
CA ALA A 98 -8.97 14.37 5.56
C ALA A 98 -9.99 14.83 6.60
N ARG A 99 -10.75 13.92 7.21
CA ARG A 99 -11.71 14.25 8.26
C ARG A 99 -11.04 14.77 9.53
N ALA A 100 -9.92 14.18 9.95
CA ALA A 100 -9.16 14.64 11.10
C ALA A 100 -8.61 16.05 10.85
N ALA A 101 -8.05 16.33 9.67
CA ALA A 101 -7.58 17.66 9.27
C ALA A 101 -8.71 18.69 9.24
N GLU A 102 -9.89 18.35 8.73
CA GLU A 102 -11.06 19.23 8.74
C GLU A 102 -11.51 19.58 10.17
N LEU A 103 -11.53 18.59 11.06
CA LEU A 103 -11.89 18.83 12.47
C LEU A 103 -10.84 19.68 13.19
N ALA A 104 -9.56 19.45 12.91
CA ALA A 104 -8.46 20.22 13.49
C ALA A 104 -8.55 21.70 13.12
N GLN A 105 -8.92 22.04 11.90
CA GLN A 105 -9.09 23.43 11.46
C GLN A 105 -10.11 24.20 12.31
N LYS A 106 -11.15 23.52 12.77
CA LYS A 106 -12.24 24.09 13.59
C LYS A 106 -11.95 24.03 15.09
N ALA A 107 -10.87 23.37 15.50
CA ALA A 107 -10.46 23.26 16.89
C ALA A 107 -9.72 24.52 17.35
N HIS A 108 -9.71 24.72 18.66
CA HIS A 108 -9.00 25.83 19.29
C HIS A 108 -7.62 25.36 19.75
N PRO A 109 -6.52 25.97 19.27
CA PRO A 109 -5.17 25.62 19.72
C PRO A 109 -5.02 25.75 21.23
N VAL A 110 -4.40 24.76 21.86
CA VAL A 110 -4.10 24.80 23.30
C VAL A 110 -2.74 25.46 23.48
N ARG A 111 -2.72 26.50 24.34
CA ARG A 111 -1.53 27.27 24.72
C ARG A 111 -1.24 27.08 26.21
N PRO A 112 -0.05 27.45 26.71
CA PRO A 112 0.28 27.35 28.15
C PRO A 112 -0.70 28.10 29.06
N ASP A 113 -1.30 29.17 28.56
CA ASP A 113 -2.30 30.02 29.24
C ASP A 113 -3.74 29.60 28.99
N GLY A 114 -3.97 28.51 28.29
CA GLY A 114 -5.30 27.96 27.98
C GLY A 114 -5.60 27.87 26.48
N PRO A 115 -6.81 27.40 26.12
CA PRO A 115 -7.25 27.35 24.72
C PRO A 115 -7.29 28.74 24.09
N ALA A 116 -6.85 28.83 22.83
CA ALA A 116 -7.00 30.07 22.05
C ALA A 116 -8.50 30.39 21.80
N VAL A 117 -8.83 31.67 21.72
CA VAL A 117 -10.21 32.12 21.37
C VAL A 117 -10.49 31.81 19.90
N ASP A 118 -9.49 32.02 19.05
CA ASP A 118 -9.56 31.74 17.59
C ASP A 118 -9.38 30.29 17.29
N THR A 119 -9.98 29.80 16.21
CA THR A 119 -9.78 28.47 15.70
C THR A 119 -8.40 28.32 15.04
N LEU A 120 -7.94 27.09 14.84
CA LEU A 120 -6.65 26.84 14.18
C LEU A 120 -6.59 27.49 12.79
N ILE A 121 -7.68 27.39 12.01
CA ILE A 121 -7.70 28.00 10.67
C ILE A 121 -7.62 29.53 10.74
N ASP A 122 -8.23 30.18 11.74
CA ASP A 122 -8.15 31.63 11.89
C ASP A 122 -6.73 32.08 12.24
N VAL A 123 -6.07 31.36 13.16
CA VAL A 123 -4.69 31.63 13.56
C VAL A 123 -3.73 31.48 12.37
N VAL A 124 -3.88 30.39 11.60
CA VAL A 124 -3.03 30.13 10.42
C VAL A 124 -3.30 31.16 9.32
N THR A 125 -4.56 31.50 9.07
CA THR A 125 -4.96 32.53 8.10
C THR A 125 -4.32 33.87 8.43
N ALA A 126 -4.39 34.30 9.70
CA ALA A 126 -3.76 35.55 10.14
C ALA A 126 -2.24 35.52 9.92
N ALA A 127 -1.57 34.39 10.24
CA ALA A 127 -0.15 34.24 10.05
C ALA A 127 0.26 34.24 8.57
N PHE A 128 -0.53 33.66 7.68
CA PHE A 128 -0.29 33.66 6.23
C PHE A 128 -0.47 35.08 5.67
N THR A 129 -1.56 35.73 6.02
CA THR A 129 -1.82 37.14 5.60
C THR A 129 -0.70 38.07 6.02
N ALA A 130 -0.21 37.95 7.26
CA ALA A 130 0.91 38.75 7.75
C ALA A 130 2.21 38.55 6.95
N ARG A 131 2.37 37.41 6.29
CA ARG A 131 3.51 37.08 5.42
C ARG A 131 3.25 37.30 3.92
N GLY A 132 2.08 37.83 3.55
CA GLY A 132 1.67 38.05 2.17
C GLY A 132 1.28 36.78 1.41
N HIS A 133 0.93 35.70 2.11
CA HIS A 133 0.45 34.44 1.53
C HIS A 133 -1.08 34.34 1.64
N ASN A 134 -1.66 33.55 0.72
CA ASN A 134 -3.09 33.22 0.74
C ASN A 134 -3.33 31.83 1.31
N ILE A 135 -4.24 31.69 2.25
CA ILE A 135 -4.65 30.43 2.87
C ILE A 135 -5.34 29.49 1.87
N GLU A 136 -5.95 30.00 0.82
CA GLU A 136 -6.64 29.18 -0.20
C GLU A 136 -5.69 28.22 -0.94
N GLY A 137 -4.40 28.53 -0.98
CA GLY A 137 -3.37 27.64 -1.53
C GLY A 137 -2.81 26.61 -0.54
N ALA A 138 -3.29 26.61 0.71
CA ALA A 138 -2.80 25.70 1.73
C ALA A 138 -3.48 24.33 1.62
N GLU A 139 -2.68 23.27 1.71
CA GLU A 139 -3.18 21.91 1.85
C GLU A 139 -3.14 21.49 3.32
N TRP A 140 -4.20 20.84 3.77
CA TRP A 140 -4.34 20.35 5.13
C TRP A 140 -4.33 18.84 5.17
N ASP A 141 -3.53 18.29 6.05
CA ASP A 141 -3.41 16.86 6.25
C ASP A 141 -3.32 16.54 7.74
N ALA A 142 -3.56 15.28 8.09
CA ALA A 142 -3.38 14.76 9.43
C ALA A 142 -2.87 13.32 9.36
N TRP A 143 -2.11 12.91 10.36
CA TRP A 143 -1.64 11.53 10.51
C TRP A 143 -1.59 11.14 11.98
N LYS A 144 -1.46 9.85 12.26
CA LYS A 144 -1.27 9.37 13.63
C LYS A 144 0.20 9.28 13.96
N ASP A 145 0.57 9.85 15.10
CA ASP A 145 1.89 9.69 15.69
C ASP A 145 2.10 8.27 16.27
N GLU A 146 3.29 8.00 16.81
CA GLU A 146 3.63 6.71 17.43
C GLU A 146 2.75 6.35 18.63
N LYS A 147 2.14 7.34 19.27
CA LYS A 147 1.21 7.16 20.41
C LYS A 147 -0.24 6.98 19.96
N GLY A 148 -0.52 7.09 18.66
CA GLY A 148 -1.84 6.95 18.08
C GLY A 148 -2.70 8.22 18.12
N TYR A 149 -2.13 9.37 18.43
CA TYR A 149 -2.81 10.65 18.35
C TYR A 149 -2.74 11.24 16.95
N TRP A 150 -3.81 11.94 16.56
CA TRP A 150 -3.83 12.74 15.35
C TRP A 150 -2.98 14.01 15.52
N VAL A 151 -2.08 14.24 14.58
CA VAL A 151 -1.21 15.41 14.49
C VAL A 151 -1.30 16.03 13.11
#